data_ca7681af7d1d3fdd00fef9e7e60c9b2b
#
_entry.id   ca7681af7d1d3fdd00fef9e7e60c9b2b
#
_cell.length_a   1.000
_cell.length_b   1.000
_cell.length_c   1.000
_cell.angle_alpha   90.00
_cell.angle_beta   90.00
_cell.angle_gamma   90.00
#
_symmetry.space_group_name_H-M   'P 1'
#
loop_
_entity.id
_entity.type
_entity.pdbx_description
1 polymer ?
#
loop_
_entity_poly.entity_id
_entity_poly.type
_entity_poly.pdbx_seq_one_letter_code
_entity_poly.pdbx_strand_id
1 'polypeptide(L)'
;MSALRRDLDDYLVIRRALGFKLERAGLLLADFVAHLEANETDPITTDAALAWATLPPNGASDWWAQRLAVVRSFARHLHAIDPTHEVPPPGLLPGRSHRATPYLYSDSDIAALMAAARGLRSPLRAATFETLVGLLAVTGLRIGEALRLDRDDVDLVDGVLVIRLSKFGKSREVPLHPSTVDALAAYTRERDRLCRRPVDRAFFVSTAGTRLLYCNAHLAWLDLVRRAGLQPRSVTCRPRPHDLRHSFAVRTLLGWYPDGADVHARMPLLSTYLGHVHPGNTYWYLSAAPELLTLVVARLDATVGAPA
;
A
#
# COMPACT_ATOMS: atom_id res chain seq x y z
N MET A 1 -10.44 25.83 -24.70
CA MET A 1 -10.21 25.32 -23.33
C MET A 1 -11.20 26.06 -22.45
N SER A 2 -12.09 25.35 -21.75
CA SER A 2 -13.13 25.97 -20.91
C SER A 2 -12.54 26.70 -19.72
N ALA A 3 -13.33 27.54 -19.02
CA ALA A 3 -12.91 28.17 -17.77
C ALA A 3 -12.59 27.10 -16.72
N LEU A 4 -13.50 26.14 -16.49
CA LEU A 4 -13.33 25.03 -15.55
C LEU A 4 -12.05 24.21 -15.77
N ARG A 5 -11.63 24.04 -17.03
CA ARG A 5 -10.38 23.33 -17.32
C ARG A 5 -9.14 24.11 -16.92
N ARG A 6 -9.12 25.41 -17.10
CA ARG A 6 -8.05 26.30 -16.61
C ARG A 6 -8.00 26.28 -15.08
N ASP A 7 -9.16 26.38 -14.44
CA ASP A 7 -9.27 26.37 -12.99
C ASP A 7 -8.79 25.03 -12.39
N LEU A 8 -9.06 23.90 -13.10
CA LEU A 8 -8.54 22.59 -12.72
C LEU A 8 -7.01 22.53 -12.81
N ASP A 9 -6.43 23.04 -13.90
CA ASP A 9 -4.98 23.07 -14.08
C ASP A 9 -4.31 23.90 -12.99
N ASP A 10 -4.85 25.08 -12.69
CA ASP A 10 -4.37 25.97 -11.64
C ASP A 10 -4.46 25.32 -10.24
N TYR A 11 -5.63 24.68 -9.94
CA TYR A 11 -5.81 23.90 -8.73
C TYR A 11 -4.75 22.80 -8.58
N LEU A 12 -4.50 22.04 -9.65
CA LEU A 12 -3.52 20.95 -9.62
C LEU A 12 -2.10 21.47 -9.45
N VAL A 13 -1.75 22.60 -10.09
CA VAL A 13 -0.44 23.26 -9.94
C VAL A 13 -0.23 23.70 -8.48
N ILE A 14 -1.18 24.43 -7.90
CA ILE A 14 -1.11 24.88 -6.52
C ILE A 14 -0.98 23.71 -5.55
N ARG A 15 -1.83 22.69 -5.69
CA ARG A 15 -1.82 21.54 -4.79
C ARG A 15 -0.54 20.71 -4.90
N ARG A 16 0.02 20.58 -6.11
CA ARG A 16 1.30 19.88 -6.34
C ARG A 16 2.47 20.67 -5.77
N ALA A 17 2.48 21.98 -5.87
CA ALA A 17 3.47 22.84 -5.24
C ALA A 17 3.47 22.71 -3.70
N LEU A 18 2.30 22.42 -3.10
CA LEU A 18 2.13 22.10 -1.67
C LEU A 18 2.52 20.65 -1.31
N GLY A 19 3.08 19.88 -2.25
CA GLY A 19 3.56 18.51 -2.01
C GLY A 19 2.52 17.37 -2.21
N PHE A 20 1.30 17.69 -2.66
CA PHE A 20 0.30 16.66 -2.97
C PHE A 20 0.52 16.09 -4.38
N LYS A 21 0.74 14.80 -4.54
CA LYS A 21 0.96 14.19 -5.88
C LYS A 21 -0.27 14.29 -6.79
N LEU A 22 -1.45 14.06 -6.27
CA LEU A 22 -2.77 14.12 -6.95
C LEU A 22 -2.82 13.37 -8.31
N GLU A 23 -2.02 12.30 -8.50
CA GLU A 23 -1.97 11.55 -9.78
C GLU A 23 -3.35 11.02 -10.17
N ARG A 24 -3.93 10.19 -9.29
CA ARG A 24 -5.27 9.62 -9.53
C ARG A 24 -6.39 10.67 -9.44
N ALA A 25 -6.28 11.58 -8.47
CA ALA A 25 -7.27 12.64 -8.31
C ALA A 25 -7.29 13.57 -9.52
N GLY A 26 -6.15 13.91 -10.09
CA GLY A 26 -6.05 14.71 -11.31
C GLY A 26 -6.73 14.06 -12.51
N LEU A 27 -6.54 12.74 -12.70
CA LEU A 27 -7.24 12.01 -13.77
C LEU A 27 -8.76 11.99 -13.57
N LEU A 28 -9.22 11.79 -12.33
CA LEU A 28 -10.65 11.81 -12.01
C LEU A 28 -11.28 13.19 -12.20
N LEU A 29 -10.57 14.26 -11.84
CA LEU A 29 -11.04 15.63 -12.03
C LEU A 29 -11.04 16.01 -13.50
N ALA A 30 -10.07 15.58 -14.29
CA ALA A 30 -10.06 15.79 -15.73
C ALA A 30 -11.26 15.12 -16.42
N ASP A 31 -11.61 13.89 -16.00
CA ASP A 31 -12.79 13.15 -16.45
C ASP A 31 -14.09 13.85 -16.01
N PHE A 32 -14.14 14.35 -14.76
CA PHE A 32 -15.28 15.12 -14.27
C PHE A 32 -15.51 16.41 -15.04
N VAL A 33 -14.45 17.22 -15.27
CA VAL A 33 -14.56 18.46 -16.05
C VAL A 33 -14.98 18.17 -17.47
N ALA A 34 -14.45 17.11 -18.11
CA ALA A 34 -14.89 16.70 -19.45
C ALA A 34 -16.38 16.31 -19.46
N HIS A 35 -16.88 15.67 -18.40
CA HIS A 35 -18.31 15.36 -18.27
C HIS A 35 -19.18 16.63 -18.15
N LEU A 36 -18.75 17.62 -17.36
CA LEU A 36 -19.45 18.89 -17.23
C LEU A 36 -19.46 19.65 -18.57
N GLU A 37 -18.32 19.71 -19.26
CA GLU A 37 -18.20 20.32 -20.59
C GLU A 37 -19.16 19.67 -21.59
N ALA A 38 -19.27 18.35 -21.61
CA ALA A 38 -20.14 17.59 -22.50
C ALA A 38 -21.66 17.81 -22.22
N ASN A 39 -22.00 18.19 -20.99
CA ASN A 39 -23.39 18.47 -20.58
C ASN A 39 -23.67 19.95 -20.43
N GLU A 40 -22.78 20.84 -20.92
CA GLU A 40 -22.87 22.29 -20.83
C GLU A 40 -23.22 22.79 -19.41
N THR A 41 -22.66 22.12 -18.40
CA THR A 41 -22.92 22.40 -16.98
C THR A 41 -21.83 23.28 -16.41
N ASP A 42 -22.16 24.53 -16.10
CA ASP A 42 -21.32 25.47 -15.34
C ASP A 42 -22.29 26.45 -14.64
N PRO A 43 -22.20 26.67 -13.35
CA PRO A 43 -21.18 26.20 -12.36
C PRO A 43 -21.34 24.74 -11.91
N ILE A 44 -20.39 24.23 -11.12
CA ILE A 44 -20.50 22.90 -10.48
C ILE A 44 -21.69 22.90 -9.53
N THR A 45 -22.62 21.94 -9.74
CA THR A 45 -23.73 21.67 -8.84
C THR A 45 -23.54 20.35 -8.12
N THR A 46 -24.20 20.19 -6.97
CA THR A 46 -24.23 18.94 -6.22
C THR A 46 -24.80 17.79 -7.04
N ASP A 47 -25.87 18.06 -7.81
CA ASP A 47 -26.53 17.07 -8.65
C ASP A 47 -25.61 16.61 -9.80
N ALA A 48 -24.91 17.51 -10.47
CA ALA A 48 -23.96 17.16 -11.53
C ALA A 48 -22.78 16.34 -10.97
N ALA A 49 -22.29 16.69 -9.78
CA ALA A 49 -21.25 15.95 -9.11
C ALA A 49 -21.68 14.52 -8.71
N LEU A 50 -22.92 14.36 -8.22
CA LEU A 50 -23.52 13.07 -7.90
C LEU A 50 -23.75 12.23 -9.16
N ALA A 51 -24.33 12.81 -10.20
CA ALA A 51 -24.57 12.14 -11.47
C ALA A 51 -23.26 11.56 -12.02
N TRP A 52 -22.20 12.38 -12.11
CA TRP A 52 -20.89 11.90 -12.55
C TRP A 52 -20.29 10.85 -11.63
N ALA A 53 -20.38 11.04 -10.31
CA ALA A 53 -19.77 10.10 -9.36
C ALA A 53 -20.35 8.69 -9.48
N THR A 54 -21.63 8.58 -9.83
CA THR A 54 -22.41 7.33 -9.94
C THR A 54 -22.48 6.77 -11.36
N LEU A 55 -21.95 7.45 -12.39
CA LEU A 55 -21.94 6.97 -13.78
C LEU A 55 -21.50 5.52 -13.98
N PRO A 56 -20.48 4.98 -13.28
CA PRO A 56 -20.17 3.56 -13.38
C PRO A 56 -21.25 2.72 -12.70
N PRO A 57 -22.17 2.06 -13.44
CA PRO A 57 -23.34 1.39 -12.87
C PRO A 57 -23.00 0.20 -11.98
N ASN A 58 -21.81 -0.39 -12.18
CA ASN A 58 -21.29 -1.51 -11.38
C ASN A 58 -20.22 -1.06 -10.38
N GLY A 59 -20.11 0.23 -10.08
CA GLY A 59 -19.17 0.75 -9.11
C GLY A 59 -19.58 0.33 -7.69
N ALA A 60 -18.63 -0.13 -6.88
CA ALA A 60 -18.86 -0.28 -5.45
C ALA A 60 -19.19 1.08 -4.84
N SER A 61 -20.08 1.13 -3.85
CA SER A 61 -20.50 2.38 -3.17
C SER A 61 -19.32 3.20 -2.65
N ASP A 62 -18.27 2.52 -2.15
CA ASP A 62 -17.02 3.16 -1.72
C ASP A 62 -16.30 3.88 -2.86
N TRP A 63 -16.38 3.36 -4.08
CA TRP A 63 -15.78 3.98 -5.27
C TRP A 63 -16.51 5.26 -5.65
N TRP A 64 -17.82 5.24 -5.63
CA TRP A 64 -18.62 6.43 -5.88
C TRP A 64 -18.39 7.52 -4.83
N ALA A 65 -18.34 7.13 -3.56
CA ALA A 65 -18.02 8.06 -2.47
C ALA A 65 -16.61 8.66 -2.61
N GLN A 66 -15.62 7.87 -3.07
CA GLN A 66 -14.27 8.38 -3.36
C GLN A 66 -14.26 9.35 -4.52
N ARG A 67 -14.97 9.08 -5.62
CA ARG A 67 -15.13 10.00 -6.76
C ARG A 67 -15.70 11.33 -6.28
N LEU A 68 -16.82 11.30 -5.54
CA LEU A 68 -17.46 12.50 -5.02
C LEU A 68 -16.57 13.26 -4.04
N ALA A 69 -15.75 12.57 -3.22
CA ALA A 69 -14.80 13.22 -2.30
C ALA A 69 -13.70 13.99 -3.05
N VAL A 70 -13.24 13.49 -4.18
CA VAL A 70 -12.28 14.18 -5.05
C VAL A 70 -12.90 15.46 -5.63
N VAL A 71 -14.11 15.37 -6.18
CA VAL A 71 -14.86 16.53 -6.70
C VAL A 71 -15.11 17.56 -5.59
N ARG A 72 -15.56 17.12 -4.41
CA ARG A 72 -15.78 18.02 -3.25
C ARG A 72 -14.55 18.84 -2.91
N SER A 73 -13.35 18.27 -3.01
CA SER A 73 -12.11 18.99 -2.71
C SER A 73 -11.80 20.07 -3.74
N PHE A 74 -12.10 19.82 -5.00
CA PHE A 74 -11.98 20.80 -6.09
C PHE A 74 -13.07 21.85 -6.01
N ALA A 75 -14.32 21.45 -5.86
CA ALA A 75 -15.46 22.36 -5.71
C ALA A 75 -15.28 23.32 -4.53
N ARG A 76 -14.72 22.87 -3.39
CA ARG A 76 -14.40 23.74 -2.27
C ARG A 76 -13.37 24.81 -2.62
N HIS A 77 -12.40 24.47 -3.46
CA HIS A 77 -11.42 25.44 -3.94
C HIS A 77 -12.06 26.49 -4.82
N LEU A 78 -12.90 26.07 -5.78
CA LEU A 78 -13.60 26.98 -6.66
C LEU A 78 -14.62 27.85 -5.92
N HIS A 79 -15.39 27.28 -5.01
CA HIS A 79 -16.37 28.00 -4.18
C HIS A 79 -15.73 29.15 -3.36
N ALA A 80 -14.46 28.99 -2.97
CA ALA A 80 -13.74 30.07 -2.27
C ALA A 80 -13.40 31.23 -3.21
N ILE A 81 -13.41 31.04 -4.52
CA ILE A 81 -13.16 32.07 -5.56
C ILE A 81 -14.49 32.58 -6.10
N ASP A 82 -15.39 31.66 -6.45
CA ASP A 82 -16.72 31.93 -6.96
C ASP A 82 -17.77 31.10 -6.20
N PRO A 83 -18.58 31.72 -5.31
CA PRO A 83 -19.60 31.06 -4.52
C PRO A 83 -20.73 30.42 -5.32
N THR A 84 -20.83 30.63 -6.63
CA THR A 84 -21.82 29.98 -7.50
C THR A 84 -21.56 28.47 -7.64
N HIS A 85 -20.32 28.01 -7.47
CA HIS A 85 -20.00 26.59 -7.41
C HIS A 85 -20.46 25.98 -6.09
N GLU A 86 -21.28 24.94 -6.16
CA GLU A 86 -21.72 24.22 -4.96
C GLU A 86 -20.65 23.25 -4.47
N VAL A 87 -20.55 23.10 -3.15
CA VAL A 87 -19.69 22.10 -2.50
C VAL A 87 -20.55 20.91 -2.07
N PRO A 88 -20.49 19.74 -2.73
CA PRO A 88 -21.29 18.58 -2.35
C PRO A 88 -21.08 18.22 -0.88
N PRO A 89 -22.14 18.13 -0.03
CA PRO A 89 -22.00 17.83 1.38
C PRO A 89 -21.39 16.44 1.62
N PRO A 90 -20.70 16.21 2.77
CA PRO A 90 -20.24 14.89 3.14
C PRO A 90 -21.41 13.95 3.42
N GLY A 91 -21.22 12.65 3.18
CA GLY A 91 -22.21 11.62 3.54
C GLY A 91 -23.34 11.40 2.54
N LEU A 92 -23.36 12.09 1.38
CA LEU A 92 -24.37 11.89 0.33
C LEU A 92 -24.36 10.47 -0.25
N LEU A 93 -23.18 9.86 -0.32
CA LEU A 93 -23.03 8.48 -0.80
C LEU A 93 -22.52 7.61 0.34
N PRO A 94 -23.04 6.37 0.48
CA PRO A 94 -22.57 5.45 1.50
C PRO A 94 -21.13 5.05 1.17
N GLY A 95 -20.19 5.61 1.89
CA GLY A 95 -18.76 5.32 1.81
C GLY A 95 -18.28 4.91 3.18
N ARG A 96 -18.60 3.71 3.62
CA ARG A 96 -17.94 3.12 4.78
C ARG A 96 -16.71 2.38 4.26
N SER A 97 -15.56 3.02 4.38
CA SER A 97 -14.30 2.31 4.30
C SER A 97 -14.24 1.35 5.50
N HIS A 98 -14.88 0.19 5.39
CA HIS A 98 -14.63 -0.91 6.29
C HIS A 98 -13.18 -1.33 6.04
N ARG A 99 -12.32 -1.06 7.02
CA ARG A 99 -10.94 -1.55 6.96
C ARG A 99 -11.03 -3.07 6.89
N ALA A 100 -10.62 -3.63 5.76
CA ALA A 100 -10.69 -5.07 5.56
C ALA A 100 -9.84 -5.77 6.63
N THR A 101 -10.35 -6.86 7.18
CA THR A 101 -9.63 -7.70 8.12
C THR A 101 -8.35 -8.23 7.46
N PRO A 102 -7.17 -8.06 8.04
CA PRO A 102 -5.94 -8.56 7.46
C PRO A 102 -5.90 -10.08 7.46
N TYR A 103 -5.37 -10.63 6.39
CA TYR A 103 -5.02 -12.04 6.32
C TYR A 103 -3.63 -12.22 6.95
N LEU A 104 -3.57 -12.75 8.17
CA LEU A 104 -2.29 -13.01 8.82
C LEU A 104 -1.71 -14.31 8.26
N TYR A 105 -0.58 -14.17 7.54
CA TYR A 105 0.14 -15.30 6.95
C TYR A 105 0.95 -16.04 8.01
N SER A 106 0.79 -17.34 8.08
CA SER A 106 1.70 -18.24 8.81
C SER A 106 3.03 -18.41 8.04
N ASP A 107 4.02 -18.99 8.68
CA ASP A 107 5.29 -19.31 8.00
C ASP A 107 5.07 -20.37 6.90
N SER A 108 4.16 -21.30 7.09
CA SER A 108 3.76 -22.27 6.07
C SER A 108 3.07 -21.61 4.87
N ASP A 109 2.22 -20.60 5.08
CA ASP A 109 1.60 -19.84 4.00
C ASP A 109 2.66 -19.10 3.16
N ILE A 110 3.64 -18.47 3.81
CA ILE A 110 4.73 -17.78 3.14
C ILE A 110 5.60 -18.77 2.35
N ALA A 111 5.94 -19.91 2.96
CA ALA A 111 6.71 -20.96 2.28
C ALA A 111 5.96 -21.51 1.06
N ALA A 112 4.65 -21.69 1.16
CA ALA A 112 3.80 -22.14 0.05
C ALA A 112 3.75 -21.10 -1.09
N LEU A 113 3.65 -19.80 -0.78
CA LEU A 113 3.72 -18.72 -1.76
C LEU A 113 5.08 -18.68 -2.48
N MET A 114 6.17 -18.84 -1.74
CA MET A 114 7.53 -18.89 -2.31
C MET A 114 7.71 -20.14 -3.19
N ALA A 115 7.21 -21.30 -2.75
CA ALA A 115 7.22 -22.52 -3.54
C ALA A 115 6.39 -22.38 -4.83
N ALA A 116 5.21 -21.75 -4.75
CA ALA A 116 4.39 -21.44 -5.92
C ALA A 116 5.12 -20.49 -6.91
N ALA A 117 5.89 -19.54 -6.40
CA ALA A 117 6.70 -18.63 -7.22
C ALA A 117 7.82 -19.37 -7.95
N ARG A 118 8.53 -20.30 -7.28
CA ARG A 118 9.54 -21.17 -7.92
C ARG A 118 8.96 -22.00 -9.05
N GLY A 119 7.70 -22.39 -8.95
CA GLY A 119 6.96 -23.15 -9.97
C GLY A 119 6.49 -22.32 -11.18
N LEU A 120 6.83 -21.05 -11.29
CA LEU A 120 6.48 -20.25 -12.46
C LEU A 120 7.34 -20.64 -13.67
N ARG A 121 6.72 -20.61 -14.86
CA ARG A 121 7.33 -21.06 -16.13
C ARG A 121 8.64 -20.37 -16.50
N SER A 122 8.72 -19.04 -16.29
CA SER A 122 9.90 -18.23 -16.60
C SER A 122 10.83 -18.24 -15.40
N PRO A 123 12.11 -18.68 -15.55
CA PRO A 123 13.08 -18.67 -14.45
C PRO A 123 13.29 -17.26 -13.85
N LEU A 124 13.36 -16.22 -14.68
CA LEU A 124 13.49 -14.84 -14.20
C LEU A 124 12.25 -14.44 -13.37
N ARG A 125 11.06 -14.77 -13.86
CA ARG A 125 9.83 -14.46 -13.13
C ARG A 125 9.73 -15.26 -11.83
N ALA A 126 10.15 -16.51 -11.82
CA ALA A 126 10.21 -17.34 -10.62
C ALA A 126 11.12 -16.72 -9.56
N ALA A 127 12.37 -16.43 -9.92
CA ALA A 127 13.31 -15.79 -9.01
C ALA A 127 12.83 -14.42 -8.52
N THR A 128 12.24 -13.60 -9.41
CA THR A 128 11.70 -12.27 -9.07
C THR A 128 10.59 -12.36 -8.03
N PHE A 129 9.60 -13.23 -8.23
CA PHE A 129 8.45 -13.32 -7.32
C PHE A 129 8.76 -14.07 -6.04
N GLU A 130 9.61 -15.09 -6.07
CA GLU A 130 10.10 -15.75 -4.85
C GLU A 130 10.79 -14.75 -3.93
N THR A 131 11.74 -13.99 -4.48
CA THR A 131 12.50 -12.99 -3.70
C THR A 131 11.60 -11.84 -3.25
N LEU A 132 10.67 -11.38 -4.09
CA LEU A 132 9.72 -10.32 -3.72
C LEU A 132 8.83 -10.75 -2.54
N VAL A 133 8.27 -11.96 -2.59
CA VAL A 133 7.45 -12.50 -1.49
C VAL A 133 8.27 -12.60 -0.20
N GLY A 134 9.46 -13.19 -0.27
CA GLY A 134 10.37 -13.31 0.88
C GLY A 134 10.72 -11.94 1.47
N LEU A 135 11.13 -10.99 0.63
CA LEU A 135 11.47 -9.63 1.07
C LEU A 135 10.30 -8.94 1.78
N LEU A 136 9.09 -8.99 1.19
CA LEU A 136 7.90 -8.39 1.81
C LEU A 136 7.56 -9.04 3.15
N ALA A 137 7.75 -10.36 3.28
CA ALA A 137 7.46 -11.12 4.49
C ALA A 137 8.40 -10.78 5.65
N VAL A 138 9.70 -10.56 5.37
CA VAL A 138 10.72 -10.35 6.41
C VAL A 138 10.99 -8.88 6.72
N THR A 139 10.56 -7.94 5.85
CA THR A 139 10.78 -6.51 6.05
C THR A 139 9.49 -5.72 6.29
N GLY A 140 8.33 -6.29 5.99
CA GLY A 140 7.07 -5.56 6.05
C GLY A 140 7.00 -4.34 5.13
N LEU A 141 7.81 -4.25 4.08
CA LEU A 141 7.74 -3.19 3.08
C LEU A 141 6.36 -3.15 2.40
N ARG A 142 5.93 -1.95 1.99
CA ARG A 142 4.79 -1.87 1.07
C ARG A 142 5.24 -2.41 -0.30
N ILE A 143 4.37 -3.19 -0.95
CA ILE A 143 4.70 -3.72 -2.28
C ILE A 143 5.13 -2.61 -3.26
N GLY A 144 4.49 -1.44 -3.22
CA GLY A 144 4.89 -0.31 -4.06
C GLY A 144 6.27 0.28 -3.70
N GLU A 145 6.74 0.13 -2.46
CA GLU A 145 8.10 0.50 -2.07
C GLU A 145 9.10 -0.51 -2.66
N ALA A 146 8.85 -1.80 -2.49
CA ALA A 146 9.69 -2.85 -3.06
C ALA A 146 9.81 -2.77 -4.60
N LEU A 147 8.68 -2.53 -5.29
CA LEU A 147 8.67 -2.40 -6.76
C LEU A 147 9.40 -1.14 -7.27
N ARG A 148 9.54 -0.12 -6.44
CA ARG A 148 10.29 1.10 -6.79
C ARG A 148 11.78 1.05 -6.49
N LEU A 149 12.27 0.01 -5.81
CA LEU A 149 13.69 -0.13 -5.56
C LEU A 149 14.49 -0.12 -6.86
N ASP A 150 15.50 0.72 -6.90
CA ASP A 150 16.58 0.67 -7.87
C ASP A 150 17.71 -0.22 -7.36
N ARG A 151 18.64 -0.58 -8.22
CA ARG A 151 19.82 -1.38 -7.86
C ARG A 151 20.63 -0.71 -6.76
N ASP A 152 20.80 0.61 -6.87
CA ASP A 152 21.58 1.43 -5.94
C ASP A 152 20.87 1.67 -4.60
N ASP A 153 19.59 1.29 -4.48
CA ASP A 153 18.85 1.33 -3.24
C ASP A 153 19.05 0.08 -2.38
N VAL A 154 19.76 -0.94 -2.90
CA VAL A 154 19.99 -2.22 -2.23
C VAL A 154 21.49 -2.36 -1.96
N ASP A 155 21.88 -1.96 -0.77
CA ASP A 155 23.25 -2.14 -0.30
C ASP A 155 23.42 -3.54 0.31
N LEU A 156 24.10 -4.42 -0.45
CA LEU A 156 24.38 -5.79 -0.03
C LEU A 156 25.66 -5.90 0.83
N VAL A 157 26.46 -4.84 0.94
CA VAL A 157 27.67 -4.80 1.77
C VAL A 157 27.29 -4.44 3.20
N ASP A 158 26.57 -3.31 3.36
CA ASP A 158 26.12 -2.84 4.67
C ASP A 158 24.80 -3.48 5.10
N GLY A 159 24.16 -4.25 4.22
CA GLY A 159 22.88 -4.93 4.53
C GLY A 159 21.73 -3.96 4.76
N VAL A 160 21.57 -2.95 3.91
CA VAL A 160 20.58 -1.89 4.06
C VAL A 160 19.79 -1.67 2.77
N LEU A 161 18.48 -1.43 2.91
CA LEU A 161 17.65 -0.91 1.82
C LEU A 161 17.36 0.58 2.04
N VAL A 162 17.53 1.38 1.00
CA VAL A 162 17.16 2.81 1.00
C VAL A 162 15.79 2.97 0.35
N ILE A 163 14.77 3.24 1.15
CA ILE A 163 13.42 3.49 0.65
C ILE A 163 13.24 4.98 0.39
N ARG A 164 13.30 5.37 -0.88
CA ARG A 164 13.21 6.77 -1.30
C ARG A 164 11.76 7.20 -1.53
N LEU A 165 11.47 8.47 -1.22
CA LEU A 165 10.22 9.17 -1.57
C LEU A 165 8.96 8.32 -1.32
N SER A 166 8.88 7.67 -0.16
CA SER A 166 7.70 6.94 0.27
C SER A 166 6.48 7.87 0.43
N LYS A 167 5.39 7.40 1.01
CA LYS A 167 4.20 8.23 1.27
C LYS A 167 4.61 9.50 2.03
N PHE A 168 4.23 10.69 1.51
CA PHE A 168 4.60 12.04 1.99
C PHE A 168 6.07 12.44 1.78
N GLY A 169 6.74 11.88 0.77
CA GLY A 169 8.11 12.27 0.38
C GLY A 169 9.21 11.83 1.35
N LYS A 170 8.89 11.04 2.38
CA LYS A 170 9.87 10.57 3.37
C LYS A 170 10.74 9.45 2.81
N SER A 171 12.03 9.49 3.12
CA SER A 171 12.97 8.40 2.88
C SER A 171 13.35 7.76 4.20
N ARG A 172 13.71 6.47 4.18
CA ARG A 172 14.21 5.75 5.34
C ARG A 172 15.13 4.62 4.92
N GLU A 173 15.99 4.24 5.81
CA GLU A 173 16.80 3.03 5.72
C GLU A 173 16.09 1.87 6.43
N VAL A 174 16.23 0.68 5.86
CA VAL A 174 15.67 -0.56 6.38
C VAL A 174 16.81 -1.56 6.49
N PRO A 175 17.32 -1.83 7.71
CA PRO A 175 18.36 -2.84 7.91
C PRO A 175 17.84 -4.23 7.60
N LEU A 176 18.69 -5.06 7.02
CA LEU A 176 18.40 -6.42 6.60
C LEU A 176 19.12 -7.43 7.48
N HIS A 177 18.48 -8.53 7.77
CA HIS A 177 19.15 -9.69 8.36
C HIS A 177 20.14 -10.32 7.33
N PRO A 178 21.31 -10.86 7.75
CA PRO A 178 22.29 -11.44 6.83
C PRO A 178 21.71 -12.46 5.86
N SER A 179 20.82 -13.36 6.30
CA SER A 179 20.16 -14.32 5.41
C SER A 179 19.29 -13.66 4.33
N THR A 180 18.76 -12.46 4.57
CA THR A 180 18.03 -11.67 3.57
C THR A 180 18.98 -11.06 2.57
N VAL A 181 20.14 -10.59 3.02
CA VAL A 181 21.21 -10.10 2.14
C VAL A 181 21.67 -11.20 1.21
N ASP A 182 21.92 -12.42 1.72
CA ASP A 182 22.31 -13.59 0.92
C ASP A 182 21.26 -13.92 -0.16
N ALA A 183 19.98 -13.90 0.22
CA ALA A 183 18.87 -14.15 -0.70
C ALA A 183 18.78 -13.08 -1.81
N LEU A 184 18.96 -11.79 -1.45
CA LEU A 184 18.97 -10.69 -2.43
C LEU A 184 20.21 -10.75 -3.34
N ALA A 185 21.37 -11.12 -2.80
CA ALA A 185 22.59 -11.35 -3.59
C ALA A 185 22.41 -12.51 -4.57
N ALA A 186 21.80 -13.61 -4.15
CA ALA A 186 21.47 -14.73 -5.03
C ALA A 186 20.51 -14.32 -6.15
N TYR A 187 19.45 -13.58 -5.82
CA TYR A 187 18.54 -13.01 -6.81
C TYR A 187 19.26 -12.09 -7.81
N THR A 188 20.15 -11.22 -7.33
CA THR A 188 20.90 -10.29 -8.18
C THR A 188 21.72 -11.06 -9.21
N ARG A 189 22.45 -12.10 -8.78
CA ARG A 189 23.24 -12.97 -9.69
C ARG A 189 22.34 -13.66 -10.73
N GLU A 190 21.23 -14.24 -10.29
CA GLU A 190 20.31 -14.96 -11.17
C GLU A 190 19.59 -14.03 -12.14
N ARG A 191 19.12 -12.87 -11.68
CA ARG A 191 18.55 -11.82 -12.52
C ARG A 191 19.52 -11.37 -13.60
N ASP A 192 20.78 -11.09 -13.24
CA ASP A 192 21.77 -10.57 -14.18
C ASP A 192 22.22 -11.64 -15.18
N ARG A 193 22.17 -12.92 -14.80
CA ARG A 193 22.37 -14.05 -15.71
C ARG A 193 21.23 -14.19 -16.72
N LEU A 194 19.97 -14.02 -16.28
CA LEU A 194 18.76 -14.22 -17.09
C LEU A 194 18.33 -12.97 -17.87
N CYS A 195 18.68 -11.77 -17.38
CA CYS A 195 18.37 -10.48 -17.98
C CYS A 195 19.66 -9.65 -18.15
N ARG A 196 20.46 -9.99 -19.17
CA ARG A 196 21.78 -9.37 -19.42
C ARG A 196 21.72 -7.89 -19.79
N ARG A 197 20.60 -7.41 -20.29
CA ARG A 197 20.40 -6.02 -20.74
C ARG A 197 19.07 -5.50 -20.18
N PRO A 198 19.01 -5.16 -18.88
CA PRO A 198 17.82 -4.54 -18.33
C PRO A 198 17.60 -3.17 -18.97
N VAL A 199 16.34 -2.82 -19.18
CA VAL A 199 15.94 -1.56 -19.82
C VAL A 199 16.07 -0.37 -18.87
N ASP A 200 15.90 -0.62 -17.56
CA ASP A 200 16.01 0.40 -16.52
C ASP A 200 16.83 -0.08 -15.30
N ARG A 201 16.98 0.80 -14.31
CA ARG A 201 17.77 0.55 -13.10
C ARG A 201 17.02 -0.25 -12.02
N ALA A 202 15.82 -0.73 -12.31
CA ALA A 202 14.98 -1.42 -11.33
C ALA A 202 15.68 -2.63 -10.72
N PHE A 203 15.50 -2.81 -9.41
CA PHE A 203 15.97 -4.00 -8.73
C PHE A 203 15.14 -5.23 -9.14
N PHE A 204 13.80 -5.12 -9.09
CA PHE A 204 12.88 -6.16 -9.56
C PHE A 204 12.44 -5.87 -10.99
N VAL A 205 12.75 -6.80 -11.89
CA VAL A 205 12.47 -6.63 -13.32
C VAL A 205 11.42 -7.63 -13.82
N SER A 206 10.72 -7.21 -14.87
CA SER A 206 9.84 -8.05 -15.67
C SER A 206 10.65 -8.94 -16.62
N THR A 207 9.99 -9.86 -17.32
CA THR A 207 10.62 -10.66 -18.40
C THR A 207 11.11 -9.82 -19.59
N ALA A 208 10.61 -8.59 -19.74
CA ALA A 208 11.06 -7.63 -20.72
C ALA A 208 12.25 -6.78 -20.23
N GLY A 209 12.78 -7.02 -19.02
CA GLY A 209 13.88 -6.24 -18.44
C GLY A 209 13.47 -4.85 -17.94
N THR A 210 12.19 -4.51 -17.92
CA THR A 210 11.66 -3.25 -17.40
C THR A 210 11.26 -3.41 -15.93
N ARG A 211 11.07 -2.30 -15.22
CA ARG A 211 10.50 -2.28 -13.86
C ARG A 211 9.20 -3.07 -13.79
N LEU A 212 9.07 -3.88 -12.75
CA LEU A 212 7.84 -4.63 -12.50
C LEU A 212 6.71 -3.68 -12.09
N LEU A 213 5.65 -3.60 -12.90
CA LEU A 213 4.50 -2.73 -12.64
C LEU A 213 3.59 -3.35 -11.58
N TYR A 214 2.94 -2.50 -10.77
CA TYR A 214 2.03 -2.95 -9.71
C TYR A 214 0.89 -3.83 -10.24
N CYS A 215 0.27 -3.49 -11.38
CA CYS A 215 -0.80 -4.30 -11.97
C CYS A 215 -0.32 -5.72 -12.29
N ASN A 216 0.88 -5.86 -12.87
CA ASN A 216 1.47 -7.15 -13.22
C ASN A 216 1.86 -7.95 -11.96
N ALA A 217 2.39 -7.26 -10.94
CA ALA A 217 2.69 -7.86 -9.64
C ALA A 217 1.42 -8.34 -8.94
N HIS A 218 0.32 -7.56 -9.01
CA HIS A 218 -0.96 -7.93 -8.43
C HIS A 218 -1.59 -9.16 -9.12
N LEU A 219 -1.58 -9.20 -10.45
CA LEU A 219 -2.06 -10.38 -11.20
C LEU A 219 -1.24 -11.64 -10.89
N ALA A 220 0.09 -11.50 -10.81
CA ALA A 220 0.95 -12.59 -10.42
C ALA A 220 0.65 -13.07 -8.99
N TRP A 221 0.41 -12.14 -8.05
CA TRP A 221 0.03 -12.46 -6.68
C TRP A 221 -1.23 -13.33 -6.63
N LEU A 222 -2.26 -12.98 -7.38
CA LEU A 222 -3.50 -13.77 -7.44
C LEU A 222 -3.24 -15.21 -7.94
N ASP A 223 -2.35 -15.37 -8.93
CA ASP A 223 -1.94 -16.70 -9.41
C ASP A 223 -1.12 -17.47 -8.36
N LEU A 224 -0.21 -16.79 -7.64
CA LEU A 224 0.56 -17.41 -6.56
C LEU A 224 -0.34 -17.88 -5.41
N VAL A 225 -1.29 -17.05 -4.96
CA VAL A 225 -2.27 -17.38 -3.92
C VAL A 225 -3.05 -18.64 -4.31
N ARG A 226 -3.52 -18.70 -5.56
CA ARG A 226 -4.25 -19.87 -6.08
C ARG A 226 -3.36 -21.13 -6.11
N ARG A 227 -2.12 -21.03 -6.60
CA ARG A 227 -1.15 -22.15 -6.66
C ARG A 227 -0.72 -22.63 -5.29
N ALA A 228 -0.58 -21.72 -4.33
CA ALA A 228 -0.27 -22.03 -2.94
C ALA A 228 -1.47 -22.64 -2.17
N GLY A 229 -2.66 -22.71 -2.78
CA GLY A 229 -3.86 -23.25 -2.14
C GLY A 229 -4.44 -22.39 -1.03
N LEU A 230 -4.03 -21.10 -0.94
CA LEU A 230 -4.51 -20.21 0.11
C LEU A 230 -5.96 -19.77 -0.17
N GLN A 231 -6.81 -19.94 0.84
CA GLN A 231 -8.22 -19.60 0.74
C GLN A 231 -8.57 -18.35 1.55
N PRO A 232 -9.52 -17.52 1.09
CA PRO A 232 -10.09 -16.47 1.91
C PRO A 232 -10.67 -17.04 3.22
N ARG A 233 -10.39 -16.40 4.35
CA ARG A 233 -11.00 -16.75 5.65
C ARG A 233 -12.40 -16.17 5.79
N SER A 234 -12.72 -15.10 5.07
CA SER A 234 -14.05 -14.50 4.95
C SER A 234 -14.12 -13.61 3.71
N VAL A 235 -15.30 -13.01 3.44
CA VAL A 235 -15.50 -12.06 2.34
C VAL A 235 -14.55 -10.86 2.47
N THR A 236 -14.24 -10.43 3.70
CA THR A 236 -13.37 -9.27 3.98
C THR A 236 -11.93 -9.65 4.30
N CYS A 237 -11.64 -10.93 4.58
CA CYS A 237 -10.31 -11.45 4.93
C CYS A 237 -9.77 -12.34 3.80
N ARG A 238 -9.15 -11.71 2.79
CA ARG A 238 -8.59 -12.37 1.60
C ARG A 238 -7.08 -12.18 1.56
N PRO A 239 -6.29 -13.16 1.07
CA PRO A 239 -4.83 -13.03 0.95
C PRO A 239 -4.44 -11.88 0.02
N ARG A 240 -3.84 -10.79 0.53
CA ARG A 240 -3.35 -9.64 -0.24
C ARG A 240 -1.86 -9.42 0.00
N PRO A 241 -1.12 -8.85 -0.96
CA PRO A 241 0.31 -8.56 -0.77
C PRO A 241 0.58 -7.68 0.45
N HIS A 242 -0.32 -6.73 0.73
CA HIS A 242 -0.19 -5.81 1.87
C HIS A 242 -0.31 -6.51 3.22
N ASP A 243 -0.96 -7.67 3.28
CA ASP A 243 -1.16 -8.43 4.50
C ASP A 243 0.12 -9.14 4.97
N LEU A 244 1.16 -9.30 4.11
CA LEU A 244 2.50 -9.69 4.54
C LEU A 244 3.10 -8.67 5.52
N ARG A 245 2.86 -7.38 5.28
CA ARG A 245 3.27 -6.33 6.20
C ARG A 245 2.50 -6.38 7.53
N HIS A 246 1.22 -6.72 7.51
CA HIS A 246 0.43 -6.93 8.72
C HIS A 246 0.99 -8.13 9.51
N SER A 247 1.28 -9.24 8.82
CA SER A 247 1.88 -10.43 9.43
C SER A 247 3.25 -10.14 10.03
N PHE A 248 4.11 -9.38 9.33
CA PHE A 248 5.41 -8.92 9.85
C PHE A 248 5.24 -8.11 11.14
N ALA A 249 4.36 -7.09 11.12
CA ALA A 249 4.16 -6.23 12.28
C ALA A 249 3.62 -7.00 13.49
N VAL A 250 2.61 -7.85 13.28
CA VAL A 250 2.04 -8.70 14.34
C VAL A 250 3.10 -9.66 14.89
N ARG A 251 3.88 -10.30 14.04
CA ARG A 251 4.94 -11.22 14.43
C ARG A 251 6.04 -10.54 15.24
N THR A 252 6.43 -9.32 14.83
CA THR A 252 7.40 -8.50 15.57
C THR A 252 6.86 -8.16 16.97
N LEU A 253 5.59 -7.76 17.06
CA LEU A 253 4.96 -7.47 18.36
C LEU A 253 4.88 -8.72 19.23
N LEU A 254 4.43 -9.86 18.68
CA LEU A 254 4.35 -11.14 19.39
C LEU A 254 5.73 -11.53 19.96
N GLY A 255 6.82 -11.34 19.20
CA GLY A 255 8.17 -11.65 19.64
C GLY A 255 8.67 -10.78 20.81
N TRP A 256 8.12 -9.58 21.00
CA TRP A 256 8.52 -8.71 22.12
C TRP A 256 7.85 -9.06 23.45
N TYR A 257 6.72 -9.75 23.45
CA TYR A 257 5.99 -10.08 24.68
C TYR A 257 6.73 -11.10 25.57
N PRO A 258 7.26 -12.23 25.04
CA PRO A 258 7.97 -13.22 25.83
C PRO A 258 9.26 -12.68 26.47
N ASP A 259 9.95 -11.77 25.76
CA ASP A 259 11.22 -11.18 26.20
C ASP A 259 11.08 -10.19 27.37
N GLY A 260 9.87 -9.98 27.90
CA GLY A 260 9.63 -8.99 28.96
C GLY A 260 9.83 -7.53 28.53
N ALA A 261 10.02 -7.30 27.23
CA ALA A 261 10.30 -5.97 26.68
C ALA A 261 9.13 -5.01 26.89
N ASP A 262 9.43 -3.73 27.12
CA ASP A 262 8.43 -2.68 27.09
C ASP A 262 7.97 -2.46 25.64
N VAL A 263 6.82 -3.06 25.32
CA VAL A 263 6.21 -2.97 23.98
C VAL A 263 5.87 -1.53 23.64
N HIS A 264 5.41 -0.72 24.61
CA HIS A 264 5.07 0.69 24.37
C HIS A 264 6.30 1.52 24.00
N ALA A 265 7.42 1.31 24.68
CA ALA A 265 8.69 1.98 24.37
C ALA A 265 9.23 1.58 22.98
N ARG A 266 8.97 0.35 22.51
CA ARG A 266 9.40 -0.14 21.19
C ARG A 266 8.47 0.21 20.03
N MET A 267 7.21 0.56 20.29
CA MET A 267 6.23 0.92 19.25
C MET A 267 6.67 2.05 18.31
N PRO A 268 7.32 3.14 18.78
CA PRO A 268 7.86 4.17 17.89
C PRO A 268 8.93 3.64 16.92
N LEU A 269 9.76 2.70 17.35
CA LEU A 269 10.79 2.08 16.50
C LEU A 269 10.14 1.30 15.37
N LEU A 270 9.14 0.45 15.67
CA LEU A 270 8.39 -0.27 14.65
C LEU A 270 7.66 0.69 13.71
N SER A 271 7.08 1.77 14.24
CA SER A 271 6.41 2.80 13.46
C SER A 271 7.35 3.46 12.45
N THR A 272 8.56 3.81 12.89
CA THR A 272 9.62 4.40 12.06
C THR A 272 10.11 3.40 11.02
N TYR A 273 10.43 2.18 11.42
CA TYR A 273 10.86 1.10 10.52
C TYR A 273 9.84 0.86 9.40
N LEU A 274 8.57 0.75 9.76
CA LEU A 274 7.48 0.59 8.81
C LEU A 274 7.21 1.86 7.98
N GLY A 275 7.68 3.04 8.39
CA GLY A 275 7.40 4.32 7.73
C GLY A 275 5.93 4.74 7.89
N HIS A 276 5.39 4.64 9.09
CA HIS A 276 4.09 5.20 9.44
C HIS A 276 4.23 6.68 9.80
N VAL A 277 3.34 7.52 9.27
CA VAL A 277 3.30 8.96 9.58
C VAL A 277 2.66 9.21 10.94
N HIS A 278 1.65 8.40 11.27
CA HIS A 278 0.95 8.47 12.54
C HIS A 278 1.14 7.17 13.33
N PRO A 279 1.60 7.24 14.58
CA PRO A 279 1.76 6.06 15.45
C PRO A 279 0.49 5.22 15.57
N GLY A 280 -0.69 5.84 15.55
CA GLY A 280 -1.99 5.15 15.57
C GLY A 280 -2.15 4.08 14.48
N ASN A 281 -1.43 4.19 13.36
CA ASN A 281 -1.41 3.15 12.33
C ASN A 281 -0.64 1.89 12.79
N THR A 282 0.26 2.02 13.74
CA THR A 282 1.01 0.90 14.33
C THR A 282 0.23 0.31 15.51
N TYR A 283 -0.39 1.16 16.34
CA TYR A 283 -1.25 0.70 17.44
C TYR A 283 -2.44 -0.15 16.96
N TRP A 284 -2.92 0.09 15.74
CA TRP A 284 -3.98 -0.72 15.16
C TRP A 284 -3.62 -2.23 15.09
N TYR A 285 -2.34 -2.59 14.96
CA TYR A 285 -1.93 -3.99 14.95
C TYR A 285 -2.21 -4.70 16.27
N LEU A 286 -2.20 -3.99 17.39
CA LEU A 286 -2.53 -4.55 18.71
C LEU A 286 -3.99 -5.03 18.77
N SER A 287 -4.91 -4.35 18.08
CA SER A 287 -6.32 -4.73 18.02
C SER A 287 -6.67 -5.70 16.89
N ALA A 288 -5.73 -5.94 15.96
CA ALA A 288 -5.97 -6.74 14.75
C ALA A 288 -5.64 -8.23 14.92
N ALA A 289 -4.97 -8.61 16.00
CA ALA A 289 -4.55 -10.00 16.27
C ALA A 289 -5.09 -10.47 17.63
N PRO A 290 -6.01 -11.43 17.64
CA PRO A 290 -6.53 -12.02 18.89
C PRO A 290 -5.44 -12.56 19.81
N GLU A 291 -4.37 -13.13 19.23
CA GLU A 291 -3.21 -13.66 19.94
C GLU A 291 -2.50 -12.58 20.78
N LEU A 292 -2.42 -11.36 20.26
CA LEU A 292 -1.86 -10.22 21.02
C LEU A 292 -2.75 -9.85 22.21
N LEU A 293 -4.06 -9.90 22.05
CA LEU A 293 -5.01 -9.63 23.16
C LEU A 293 -4.85 -10.66 24.27
N THR A 294 -4.69 -11.95 23.93
CA THR A 294 -4.43 -13.01 24.91
C THR A 294 -3.16 -12.76 25.71
N LEU A 295 -2.08 -12.35 25.04
CA LEU A 295 -0.81 -12.02 25.72
C LEU A 295 -0.90 -10.77 26.59
N VAL A 296 -1.68 -9.78 26.19
CA VAL A 296 -1.95 -8.58 27.01
C VAL A 296 -2.70 -8.97 28.28
N VAL A 297 -3.74 -9.80 28.18
CA VAL A 297 -4.50 -10.30 29.34
C VAL A 297 -3.59 -11.08 30.28
N ALA A 298 -2.82 -12.04 29.79
CA ALA A 298 -1.88 -12.83 30.60
C ALA A 298 -0.84 -11.94 31.34
N ARG A 299 -0.39 -10.86 30.73
CA ARG A 299 0.55 -9.91 31.34
C ARG A 299 -0.12 -9.04 32.41
N LEU A 300 -1.37 -8.63 32.19
CA LEU A 300 -2.17 -7.91 33.19
C LEU A 300 -2.42 -8.81 34.41
N ASP A 301 -2.81 -10.05 34.21
CA ASP A 301 -3.01 -11.02 35.30
C ASP A 301 -1.74 -11.25 36.12
N ALA A 302 -0.57 -11.32 35.45
CA ALA A 302 0.73 -11.45 36.11
C ALA A 302 1.11 -10.20 36.94
N THR A 303 0.68 -8.99 36.52
CA THR A 303 0.95 -7.74 37.25
C THR A 303 -0.04 -7.49 38.40
N VAL A 304 -1.28 -7.97 38.27
CA VAL A 304 -2.32 -7.83 39.32
C VAL A 304 -2.18 -8.92 40.37
N GLY A 305 -1.61 -10.08 40.03
CA GLY A 305 -1.41 -11.21 40.94
C GLY A 305 -0.11 -11.20 41.73
N ALA A 306 0.77 -10.18 41.56
CA ALA A 306 1.94 -10.04 42.40
C ALA A 306 1.58 -9.43 43.73
N PRO A 307 1.72 -10.16 44.87
CA PRO A 307 1.49 -9.56 46.18
C PRO A 307 2.50 -8.45 46.45
N ALA A 308 2.03 -7.34 47.03
CA ALA A 308 2.84 -6.20 47.43
C ALA A 308 3.83 -6.56 48.54
#